data_e7b290896fc5ac069948de280b068b36
#
_entry.id   e7b290896fc5ac069948de280b068b36
#
_cell.length_a   1.000
_cell.length_b   1.000
_cell.length_c   1.000
_cell.angle_alpha   90.00
_cell.angle_beta   90.00
_cell.angle_gamma   90.00
#
_symmetry.space_group_name_H-M   'P 1'
#
loop_
_entity.id
_entity.type
_entity.pdbx_description
1 polymer ?
#
loop_
_entity_poly.entity_id
_entity_poly.type
_entity_poly.pdbx_seq_one_letter_code
_entity_poly.pdbx_strand_id
1 'polypeptide(L)'
;MSTNSALNRLKWIRRNKDKENLTNQNAKLNFSGTMLSTLSPLPISSFKKISNHKTNKEDNKNYFHWSEGDISLGRIGETSTASRKENLTNAITYGVDRFKEDNGVEGFAIRYGLDDIDVGDVGSNLDSRTYNITYYNTSPMKNDTKYIDKIFGIGRIESDILTKLDGTNVTADRTGHQIYGTLKIKDEYKKNNLTFIPSGQIDLGHTKLDGYQEVGSGAIKVQDQHITTQNLRAALALVDDLSTDKYTFKRHGKLEYLADTDRSSSFKYNYVSDSSSTLIDNLETGALHNLNFEVGIDIIFPERFSLFAIYERNQTLDNGYSGHTDNLYLAIGYLPNKDTEYAFSLNGSENLVSNFEIKKKINDYNISFNLAENLMNLGEDSNASINVNKVF
;
A
#
# COMPACT_ATOMS: atom_id res chain seq x y z
N MET A 1 1.51 -6.70 -3.95
CA MET A 1 0.26 -6.75 -4.78
C MET A 1 -0.67 -5.64 -4.37
N SER A 2 -1.38 -5.07 -5.33
CA SER A 2 -2.32 -3.94 -5.11
C SER A 2 -3.58 -4.30 -4.28
N THR A 3 -3.68 -5.52 -3.74
CA THR A 3 -4.81 -5.97 -2.92
C THR A 3 -4.69 -5.63 -1.44
N ASN A 4 -3.48 -5.29 -0.96
CA ASN A 4 -3.22 -5.15 0.48
C ASN A 4 -4.04 -4.01 1.13
N SER A 5 -4.13 -2.85 0.51
CA SER A 5 -4.92 -1.72 1.04
C SER A 5 -6.39 -2.08 1.20
N ALA A 6 -6.99 -2.79 0.22
CA ALA A 6 -8.36 -3.27 0.33
C ALA A 6 -8.52 -4.31 1.46
N LEU A 7 -7.57 -5.26 1.60
CA LEU A 7 -7.57 -6.23 2.70
C LEU A 7 -7.42 -5.54 4.07
N ASN A 8 -6.55 -4.53 4.17
CA ASN A 8 -6.37 -3.74 5.40
C ASN A 8 -7.64 -3.00 5.76
N ARG A 9 -8.31 -2.39 4.76
CA ARG A 9 -9.59 -1.73 4.97
C ARG A 9 -10.65 -2.71 5.48
N LEU A 10 -10.79 -3.89 4.87
CA LEU A 10 -11.74 -4.90 5.33
C LEU A 10 -11.42 -5.40 6.74
N LYS A 11 -10.14 -5.60 7.09
CA LYS A 11 -9.71 -5.93 8.45
C LYS A 11 -10.12 -4.83 9.44
N TRP A 12 -9.85 -3.56 9.09
CA TRP A 12 -10.15 -2.42 9.94
C TRP A 12 -11.65 -2.26 10.19
N ILE A 13 -12.49 -2.32 9.15
CA ILE A 13 -13.95 -2.26 9.28
C ILE A 13 -14.44 -3.39 10.19
N ARG A 14 -13.96 -4.62 9.99
CA ARG A 14 -14.37 -5.77 10.80
C ARG A 14 -14.05 -5.59 12.29
N ARG A 15 -12.87 -5.02 12.61
CA ARG A 15 -12.48 -4.74 14.00
C ARG A 15 -13.29 -3.60 14.63
N ASN A 16 -13.81 -2.68 13.82
CA ASN A 16 -14.44 -1.44 14.28
C ASN A 16 -15.90 -1.28 13.83
N LYS A 17 -16.55 -2.38 13.41
CA LYS A 17 -17.92 -2.39 12.86
C LYS A 17 -19.00 -1.76 13.77
N ASP A 18 -18.76 -1.75 15.08
CA ASP A 18 -19.71 -1.22 16.07
C ASP A 18 -19.60 0.31 16.25
N LYS A 19 -18.77 0.98 15.44
CA LYS A 19 -18.60 2.43 15.49
C LYS A 19 -19.51 3.12 14.47
N GLU A 20 -20.13 4.23 14.87
CA GLU A 20 -21.01 5.01 14.00
C GLU A 20 -20.27 5.62 12.80
N ASN A 21 -19.01 5.98 12.98
CA ASN A 21 -18.19 6.59 11.94
C ASN A 21 -17.01 5.69 11.56
N LEU A 22 -17.12 5.11 10.38
CA LEU A 22 -16.08 4.29 9.77
C LEU A 22 -15.32 5.03 8.64
N THR A 23 -15.52 6.33 8.53
CA THR A 23 -14.79 7.19 7.61
C THR A 23 -13.40 7.44 8.16
N ASN A 24 -12.39 7.12 7.34
CA ASN A 24 -10.98 7.45 7.59
C ASN A 24 -10.56 8.55 6.63
N GLN A 25 -11.14 9.74 6.77
CA GLN A 25 -10.84 10.83 5.87
C GLN A 25 -10.50 12.12 6.60
N ASN A 26 -9.73 12.90 5.88
CA ASN A 26 -9.25 14.26 6.06
C ASN A 26 -7.80 14.37 6.54
N ALA A 27 -6.96 13.34 6.33
CA ALA A 27 -5.52 13.58 6.32
C ALA A 27 -5.20 14.41 5.06
N LYS A 28 -4.62 15.60 5.25
CA LYS A 28 -4.03 16.36 4.17
C LYS A 28 -2.67 15.71 3.89
N LEU A 29 -2.62 14.79 2.94
CA LEU A 29 -1.36 14.22 2.48
C LEU A 29 -0.72 15.20 1.51
N ASN A 30 0.43 15.75 1.89
CA ASN A 30 1.26 16.57 1.02
C ASN A 30 2.46 15.72 0.60
N PHE A 31 2.54 15.41 -0.67
CA PHE A 31 3.70 14.75 -1.24
C PHE A 31 4.56 15.81 -1.94
N SER A 32 5.78 16.01 -1.46
CA SER A 32 6.74 16.92 -2.10
C SER A 32 8.03 16.14 -2.41
N GLY A 33 8.52 16.31 -3.60
CA GLY A 33 9.66 15.61 -4.18
C GLY A 33 9.42 15.43 -5.67
N THR A 34 10.44 15.16 -6.45
CA THR A 34 10.31 15.10 -7.92
C THR A 34 9.31 14.03 -8.38
N MET A 35 9.25 12.89 -7.72
CA MET A 35 8.26 11.83 -8.01
C MET A 35 6.92 12.04 -7.26
N LEU A 36 6.95 12.45 -6.00
CA LEU A 36 5.74 12.59 -5.18
C LEU A 36 4.99 13.91 -5.41
N SER A 37 5.65 14.94 -5.96
CA SER A 37 4.99 16.21 -6.29
C SER A 37 3.93 16.08 -7.39
N THR A 38 4.00 15.02 -8.21
CA THR A 38 2.96 14.72 -9.21
C THR A 38 1.63 14.28 -8.57
N LEU A 39 1.64 13.82 -7.31
CA LEU A 39 0.44 13.51 -6.53
C LEU A 39 -0.18 14.72 -5.83
N SER A 40 0.59 15.79 -5.67
CA SER A 40 0.15 17.05 -5.03
C SER A 40 -1.09 17.69 -5.65
N PRO A 41 -1.34 17.60 -6.99
CA PRO A 41 -2.53 18.17 -7.59
C PRO A 41 -3.79 17.30 -7.50
N LEU A 42 -3.76 16.11 -6.93
CA LEU A 42 -5.01 15.41 -6.66
C LEU A 42 -5.82 16.26 -5.68
N PRO A 43 -6.93 16.89 -6.12
CA PRO A 43 -7.63 17.87 -5.28
C PRO A 43 -8.39 17.12 -4.17
N ILE A 44 -7.70 16.85 -3.06
CA ILE A 44 -8.35 16.42 -1.81
C ILE A 44 -9.47 17.40 -1.43
N SER A 45 -9.37 18.68 -1.86
CA SER A 45 -10.44 19.66 -1.77
C SER A 45 -11.71 19.29 -2.57
N SER A 46 -11.60 18.52 -3.64
CA SER A 46 -12.77 18.03 -4.40
C SER A 46 -13.53 16.96 -3.63
N PHE A 47 -12.85 16.18 -2.78
CA PHE A 47 -13.46 15.20 -1.91
C PHE A 47 -14.20 15.83 -0.73
N LYS A 48 -13.79 17.04 -0.30
CA LYS A 48 -14.48 17.82 0.73
C LYS A 48 -15.93 18.17 0.32
N LYS A 49 -16.22 18.26 -0.98
CA LYS A 49 -17.57 18.53 -1.51
C LYS A 49 -18.49 17.31 -1.45
N ILE A 50 -17.93 16.10 -1.48
CA ILE A 50 -18.71 14.84 -1.44
C ILE A 50 -19.10 14.52 0.02
N SER A 51 -18.25 14.86 1.00
CA SER A 51 -18.52 14.58 2.42
C SER A 51 -19.53 15.55 3.08
N ASN A 52 -19.81 16.69 2.47
CA ASN A 52 -20.78 17.68 2.98
C ASN A 52 -22.22 17.46 2.53
N HIS A 53 -22.53 16.34 1.88
CA HIS A 53 -23.92 15.96 1.69
C HIS A 53 -24.51 15.59 3.05
N LYS A 54 -25.29 16.53 3.63
CA LYS A 54 -26.17 16.24 4.75
C LYS A 54 -27.02 15.02 4.36
N THR A 55 -26.70 13.88 4.91
CA THR A 55 -27.55 12.70 4.81
C THR A 55 -28.87 13.03 5.48
N ASN A 56 -29.90 13.23 4.69
CA ASN A 56 -31.27 13.15 5.19
C ASN A 56 -31.43 11.78 5.83
N LYS A 57 -31.97 11.74 7.04
CA LYS A 57 -32.14 10.58 7.92
C LYS A 57 -32.99 9.43 7.33
N GLU A 58 -33.39 9.48 6.08
CA GLU A 58 -34.31 8.49 5.48
C GLU A 58 -33.67 7.53 4.48
N ASP A 59 -32.41 7.75 4.02
CA ASP A 59 -31.72 6.77 3.18
C ASP A 59 -30.59 6.09 3.97
N ASN A 60 -30.83 4.88 4.44
CA ASN A 60 -29.90 3.99 5.16
C ASN A 60 -28.71 3.50 4.34
N LYS A 61 -28.22 4.28 3.39
CA LYS A 61 -27.03 4.00 2.56
C LYS A 61 -25.85 4.89 2.96
N ASN A 62 -25.31 4.67 4.16
CA ASN A 62 -24.11 5.37 4.57
C ASN A 62 -22.91 4.84 3.80
N TYR A 63 -22.33 5.69 2.93
CA TYR A 63 -21.05 5.44 2.29
C TYR A 63 -19.94 5.97 3.18
N PHE A 64 -18.92 5.13 3.40
CA PHE A 64 -17.73 5.48 4.16
C PHE A 64 -16.57 5.66 3.19
N HIS A 65 -15.91 6.78 3.33
CA HIS A 65 -14.73 7.10 2.55
C HIS A 65 -13.48 6.82 3.39
N TRP A 66 -12.41 6.40 2.77
CA TRP A 66 -11.15 6.13 3.44
C TRP A 66 -9.95 6.41 2.54
N SER A 67 -8.82 6.66 3.15
CA SER A 67 -7.53 6.76 2.47
C SER A 67 -6.47 6.04 3.27
N GLU A 68 -5.52 5.43 2.57
CA GLU A 68 -4.38 4.73 3.14
C GLU A 68 -3.13 5.11 2.35
N GLY A 69 -2.06 5.51 3.05
CA GLY A 69 -0.72 5.60 2.51
C GLY A 69 0.03 4.32 2.81
N ASP A 70 0.81 3.81 1.87
CA ASP A 70 1.73 2.70 2.11
C ASP A 70 3.15 3.05 1.66
N ILE A 71 4.12 2.58 2.43
CA ILE A 71 5.54 2.66 2.13
C ILE A 71 6.08 1.24 2.24
N SER A 72 6.78 0.80 1.21
CA SER A 72 7.39 -0.54 1.16
C SER A 72 8.88 -0.41 0.84
N LEU A 73 9.69 -0.99 1.69
CA LEU A 73 11.13 -1.10 1.52
C LEU A 73 11.46 -2.57 1.31
N GLY A 74 12.04 -2.91 0.17
CA GLY A 74 12.38 -4.29 -0.16
C GLY A 74 13.85 -4.44 -0.54
N ARG A 75 14.40 -5.60 -0.19
CA ARG A 75 15.72 -6.01 -0.63
C ARG A 75 15.70 -7.46 -1.07
N ILE A 76 16.17 -7.70 -2.27
CA ILE A 76 16.40 -9.04 -2.81
C ILE A 76 17.89 -9.18 -3.04
N GLY A 77 18.52 -10.16 -2.38
CA GLY A 77 19.96 -10.42 -2.52
C GLY A 77 20.32 -10.92 -3.93
N GLU A 78 21.60 -10.80 -4.24
CA GLU A 78 22.17 -11.31 -5.48
C GLU A 78 22.02 -12.84 -5.58
N THR A 79 21.76 -13.32 -6.77
CA THR A 79 21.74 -14.74 -7.12
C THR A 79 22.77 -15.01 -8.23
N SER A 80 22.98 -16.28 -8.59
CA SER A 80 23.86 -16.62 -9.71
C SER A 80 23.39 -16.11 -11.08
N THR A 81 22.12 -15.70 -11.18
CA THR A 81 21.49 -15.29 -12.44
C THR A 81 20.86 -13.91 -12.39
N ALA A 82 20.84 -13.25 -11.22
CA ALA A 82 20.22 -11.94 -11.06
C ALA A 82 21.02 -11.07 -10.08
N SER A 83 21.20 -9.81 -10.43
CA SER A 83 21.78 -8.79 -9.56
C SER A 83 20.88 -8.48 -8.35
N ARG A 84 21.51 -8.00 -7.28
CA ARG A 84 20.80 -7.46 -6.11
C ARG A 84 19.78 -6.40 -6.56
N LYS A 85 18.64 -6.37 -5.89
CA LYS A 85 17.62 -5.35 -6.08
C LYS A 85 17.24 -4.73 -4.74
N GLU A 86 17.17 -3.41 -4.72
CA GLU A 86 16.61 -2.65 -3.61
C GLU A 86 15.42 -1.86 -4.16
N ASN A 87 14.29 -1.92 -3.48
CA ASN A 87 13.09 -1.24 -3.92
C ASN A 87 12.47 -0.38 -2.82
N LEU A 88 12.07 0.81 -3.21
CA LEU A 88 11.23 1.71 -2.42
C LEU A 88 9.92 1.90 -3.17
N THR A 89 8.82 1.50 -2.54
CA THR A 89 7.47 1.77 -3.07
C THR A 89 6.76 2.76 -2.17
N ASN A 90 6.21 3.81 -2.75
CA ASN A 90 5.33 4.75 -2.09
C ASN A 90 3.98 4.74 -2.79
N ALA A 91 2.89 4.61 -2.04
CA ALA A 91 1.59 4.63 -2.66
C ALA A 91 0.52 5.29 -1.79
N ILE A 92 -0.52 5.75 -2.47
CA ILE A 92 -1.75 6.23 -1.84
C ILE A 92 -2.95 5.50 -2.44
N THR A 93 -3.83 5.07 -1.57
CA THR A 93 -5.10 4.45 -1.94
C THR A 93 -6.24 5.29 -1.38
N TYR A 94 -7.24 5.52 -2.22
CA TYR A 94 -8.49 6.14 -1.82
C TYR A 94 -9.64 5.20 -2.14
N GLY A 95 -10.56 5.01 -1.21
CA GLY A 95 -11.69 4.12 -1.40
C GLY A 95 -12.99 4.62 -0.80
N VAL A 96 -14.06 4.00 -1.24
CA VAL A 96 -15.42 4.18 -0.73
C VAL A 96 -16.06 2.83 -0.54
N ASP A 97 -16.74 2.64 0.59
CA ASP A 97 -17.44 1.41 0.91
C ASP A 97 -18.78 1.66 1.61
N ARG A 98 -19.58 0.61 1.68
CA ARG A 98 -20.86 0.62 2.38
C ARG A 98 -21.15 -0.74 3.03
N PHE A 99 -21.96 -0.75 4.06
CA PHE A 99 -22.54 -1.97 4.56
C PHE A 99 -23.65 -2.48 3.64
N LYS A 100 -23.73 -3.78 3.54
CA LYS A 100 -24.81 -4.52 2.89
C LYS A 100 -25.84 -4.95 3.94
N GLU A 101 -27.03 -5.33 3.48
CA GLU A 101 -28.10 -5.83 4.35
C GLU A 101 -27.73 -7.10 5.14
N ASP A 102 -26.81 -7.90 4.60
CA ASP A 102 -26.28 -9.13 5.22
C ASP A 102 -25.14 -8.88 6.23
N ASN A 103 -24.91 -7.65 6.68
CA ASN A 103 -23.74 -7.22 7.45
C ASN A 103 -22.39 -7.45 6.74
N GLY A 104 -22.42 -7.67 5.45
CA GLY A 104 -21.24 -7.60 4.61
C GLY A 104 -20.84 -6.16 4.32
N VAL A 105 -19.70 -6.01 3.65
CA VAL A 105 -19.22 -4.72 3.16
C VAL A 105 -18.82 -4.87 1.70
N GLU A 106 -19.09 -3.86 0.90
CA GLU A 106 -18.59 -3.78 -0.46
C GLU A 106 -18.06 -2.38 -0.75
N GLY A 107 -17.05 -2.29 -1.60
CA GLY A 107 -16.44 -1.01 -1.93
C GLY A 107 -15.56 -1.03 -3.16
N PHE A 108 -15.13 0.16 -3.54
CA PHE A 108 -14.15 0.40 -4.59
C PHE A 108 -13.00 1.24 -4.06
N ALA A 109 -11.82 1.01 -4.60
CA ALA A 109 -10.64 1.81 -4.32
C ALA A 109 -9.87 2.12 -5.60
N ILE A 110 -9.24 3.28 -5.64
CA ILE A 110 -8.22 3.65 -6.61
C ILE A 110 -6.88 3.79 -5.89
N ARG A 111 -5.82 3.26 -6.49
CA ARG A 111 -4.47 3.34 -5.95
C ARG A 111 -3.53 3.92 -7.00
N TYR A 112 -2.67 4.81 -6.56
CA TYR A 112 -1.51 5.29 -7.28
C TYR A 112 -0.25 4.89 -6.50
N GLY A 113 0.70 4.27 -7.17
CA GLY A 113 1.96 3.84 -6.59
C GLY A 113 3.14 4.32 -7.43
N LEU A 114 4.24 4.59 -6.75
CA LEU A 114 5.55 4.89 -7.29
C LEU A 114 6.51 3.85 -6.77
N ASP A 115 7.23 3.21 -7.67
CA ASP A 115 8.24 2.21 -7.36
C ASP A 115 9.58 2.71 -7.91
N ASP A 116 10.58 2.76 -7.06
CA ASP A 116 11.97 3.05 -7.39
C ASP A 116 12.79 1.80 -7.05
N ILE A 117 13.41 1.20 -8.05
CA ILE A 117 14.09 -0.09 -7.95
C ILE A 117 15.52 0.05 -8.46
N ASP A 118 16.47 0.05 -7.53
CA ASP A 118 17.89 -0.03 -7.83
C ASP A 118 18.30 -1.47 -8.16
N VAL A 119 19.07 -1.64 -9.24
CA VAL A 119 19.54 -2.94 -9.72
C VAL A 119 21.06 -2.99 -9.77
N GLY A 120 21.65 -3.87 -8.94
CA GLY A 120 23.10 -4.02 -8.82
C GLY A 120 23.78 -2.80 -8.18
N ASP A 121 25.09 -2.70 -8.41
CA ASP A 121 25.95 -1.66 -7.81
C ASP A 121 26.40 -0.58 -8.82
N VAL A 122 26.01 -0.71 -10.08
CA VAL A 122 26.48 0.15 -11.17
C VAL A 122 25.53 1.32 -11.47
N GLY A 123 24.41 1.41 -10.76
CA GLY A 123 23.41 2.49 -10.88
C GLY A 123 22.42 2.27 -12.03
N SER A 124 22.13 1.01 -12.36
CA SER A 124 20.94 0.67 -13.16
C SER A 124 19.70 0.77 -12.30
N ASN A 125 18.61 1.34 -12.83
CA ASN A 125 17.35 1.47 -12.10
C ASN A 125 16.12 1.22 -12.98
N LEU A 126 15.01 0.96 -12.32
CA LEU A 126 13.68 0.82 -12.89
C LEU A 126 12.69 1.64 -12.05
N ASP A 127 12.25 2.76 -12.60
CA ASP A 127 11.23 3.59 -11.99
C ASP A 127 9.86 3.26 -12.58
N SER A 128 8.87 3.02 -11.73
CA SER A 128 7.54 2.65 -12.21
C SER A 128 6.43 3.44 -11.54
N ARG A 129 5.39 3.74 -12.33
CA ARG A 129 4.13 4.31 -11.85
C ARG A 129 3.03 3.29 -12.05
N THR A 130 2.25 3.06 -11.01
CA THR A 130 1.15 2.09 -11.05
C THR A 130 -0.18 2.76 -10.74
N TYR A 131 -1.19 2.45 -11.56
CA TYR A 131 -2.55 2.94 -11.42
C TYR A 131 -3.48 1.74 -11.31
N ASN A 132 -4.25 1.64 -10.22
CA ASN A 132 -5.10 0.48 -9.98
C ASN A 132 -6.52 0.91 -9.62
N ILE A 133 -7.49 0.11 -10.08
CA ILE A 133 -8.88 0.17 -9.65
C ILE A 133 -9.22 -1.19 -9.06
N THR A 134 -9.72 -1.20 -7.84
CA THR A 134 -9.99 -2.42 -7.06
C THR A 134 -11.43 -2.40 -6.55
N TYR A 135 -12.18 -3.45 -6.83
CA TYR A 135 -13.42 -3.80 -6.15
C TYR A 135 -13.11 -4.75 -5.00
N TYR A 136 -13.75 -4.56 -3.87
CA TYR A 136 -13.61 -5.46 -2.74
C TYR A 136 -14.95 -5.68 -2.03
N ASN A 137 -15.09 -6.86 -1.46
CA ASN A 137 -16.29 -7.28 -0.76
C ASN A 137 -15.92 -8.22 0.38
N THR A 138 -16.60 -8.10 1.53
CA THR A 138 -16.63 -9.13 2.55
C THR A 138 -18.07 -9.51 2.82
N SER A 139 -18.35 -10.81 2.88
CA SER A 139 -19.70 -11.33 3.16
C SER A 139 -19.64 -12.37 4.26
N PRO A 140 -20.61 -12.37 5.21
CA PRO A 140 -20.74 -13.44 6.18
C PRO A 140 -21.12 -14.74 5.46
N MET A 141 -20.64 -15.84 5.98
CA MET A 141 -21.09 -17.18 5.61
C MET A 141 -22.26 -17.60 6.53
N LYS A 142 -22.75 -18.83 6.38
CA LYS A 142 -23.87 -19.35 7.17
C LYS A 142 -23.70 -19.25 8.70
N ASN A 143 -22.45 -19.17 9.16
CA ASN A 143 -22.12 -18.95 10.57
C ASN A 143 -21.68 -17.50 10.76
N ASP A 144 -22.17 -16.81 11.77
CA ASP A 144 -21.88 -15.40 12.06
C ASP A 144 -20.41 -15.10 12.36
N THR A 145 -19.57 -16.12 12.55
CA THR A 145 -18.12 -16.00 12.77
C THR A 145 -17.31 -16.09 11.49
N LYS A 146 -17.87 -16.71 10.43
CA LYS A 146 -17.13 -16.99 9.18
C LYS A 146 -17.43 -15.96 8.11
N TYR A 147 -16.36 -15.51 7.44
CA TYR A 147 -16.43 -14.51 6.38
C TYR A 147 -15.61 -14.92 5.17
N ILE A 148 -16.08 -14.47 4.03
CA ILE A 148 -15.37 -14.57 2.76
C ILE A 148 -15.09 -13.16 2.23
N ASP A 149 -13.79 -12.86 2.03
CA ASP A 149 -13.35 -11.64 1.38
C ASP A 149 -13.04 -11.94 -0.09
N LYS A 150 -13.54 -11.10 -0.98
CA LYS A 150 -13.35 -11.18 -2.43
C LYS A 150 -12.81 -9.84 -2.91
N ILE A 151 -11.69 -9.87 -3.61
CA ILE A 151 -11.06 -8.69 -4.18
C ILE A 151 -10.79 -8.97 -5.63
N PHE A 152 -11.05 -7.99 -6.46
CA PHE A 152 -10.76 -8.02 -7.89
C PHE A 152 -10.27 -6.64 -8.33
N GLY A 153 -9.24 -6.58 -9.15
CA GLY A 153 -8.74 -5.32 -9.64
C GLY A 153 -8.04 -5.43 -10.99
N ILE A 154 -7.92 -4.27 -11.60
CA ILE A 154 -7.16 -4.06 -12.83
C ILE A 154 -6.20 -2.90 -12.62
N GLY A 155 -5.10 -2.90 -13.38
CA GLY A 155 -4.12 -1.82 -13.27
C GLY A 155 -3.34 -1.61 -14.54
N ARG A 156 -2.69 -0.44 -14.59
CA ARG A 156 -1.73 -0.04 -15.60
C ARG A 156 -0.39 0.26 -14.94
N ILE A 157 0.68 -0.10 -15.61
CA ILE A 157 2.06 0.10 -15.18
C ILE A 157 2.75 0.92 -16.28
N GLU A 158 3.50 1.94 -15.88
CA GLU A 158 4.37 2.72 -16.75
C GLU A 158 5.75 2.73 -16.10
N SER A 159 6.79 2.35 -16.84
CA SER A 159 8.13 2.19 -16.30
C SER A 159 9.16 2.88 -17.17
N ASP A 160 10.08 3.58 -16.51
CA ASP A 160 11.28 4.16 -17.09
C ASP A 160 12.46 3.24 -16.69
N ILE A 161 13.24 2.78 -17.66
CA ILE A 161 14.33 1.81 -17.49
C ILE A 161 15.66 2.50 -17.80
N LEU A 162 16.60 2.41 -16.87
CA LEU A 162 18.00 2.79 -17.07
C LEU A 162 18.89 1.59 -16.81
N THR A 163 19.59 1.14 -17.83
CA THR A 163 20.63 0.11 -17.73
C THR A 163 22.00 0.74 -17.94
N LYS A 164 22.93 0.52 -17.04
CA LYS A 164 24.32 0.95 -17.17
C LYS A 164 25.18 -0.23 -17.61
N LEU A 165 25.76 -0.12 -18.82
CA LEU A 165 26.65 -1.11 -19.41
C LEU A 165 27.98 -0.44 -19.72
N ASP A 166 29.07 -0.91 -19.09
CA ASP A 166 30.46 -0.45 -19.35
C ASP A 166 30.60 1.10 -19.41
N GLY A 167 29.93 1.79 -18.49
CA GLY A 167 29.97 3.27 -18.41
C GLY A 167 29.06 3.98 -19.41
N THR A 168 28.28 3.28 -20.21
CA THR A 168 27.25 3.86 -21.09
C THR A 168 25.86 3.65 -20.55
N ASN A 169 24.98 4.62 -20.75
CA ASN A 169 23.57 4.55 -20.37
C ASN A 169 22.76 3.99 -21.54
N VAL A 170 21.93 3.01 -21.26
CA VAL A 170 20.93 2.45 -22.16
C VAL A 170 19.56 2.68 -21.52
N THR A 171 18.63 3.32 -22.22
CA THR A 171 17.33 3.72 -21.68
C THR A 171 16.19 3.15 -22.49
N ALA A 172 15.06 2.93 -21.83
CA ALA A 172 13.81 2.56 -22.48
C ALA A 172 12.61 2.92 -21.59
N ASP A 173 11.44 3.07 -22.24
CA ASP A 173 10.15 3.17 -21.60
C ASP A 173 9.36 1.88 -21.82
N ARG A 174 8.61 1.44 -20.82
CA ARG A 174 7.79 0.25 -20.88
C ARG A 174 6.44 0.47 -20.27
N THR A 175 5.39 -0.01 -20.91
CA THR A 175 4.03 -0.03 -20.34
C THR A 175 3.60 -1.46 -20.05
N GLY A 176 2.54 -1.59 -19.24
CA GLY A 176 1.96 -2.89 -18.93
C GLY A 176 0.57 -2.77 -18.32
N HIS A 177 -0.14 -3.89 -18.30
CA HIS A 177 -1.47 -4.01 -17.75
C HIS A 177 -1.54 -5.22 -16.83
N GLN A 178 -2.28 -5.10 -15.75
CA GLN A 178 -2.46 -6.19 -14.81
C GLN A 178 -3.94 -6.41 -14.48
N ILE A 179 -4.26 -7.67 -14.21
CA ILE A 179 -5.51 -8.10 -13.63
C ILE A 179 -5.18 -8.96 -12.42
N TYR A 180 -5.88 -8.77 -11.32
CA TYR A 180 -5.60 -9.50 -10.09
C TYR A 180 -6.85 -9.75 -9.28
N GLY A 181 -6.80 -10.79 -8.45
CA GLY A 181 -7.89 -11.15 -7.56
C GLY A 181 -7.41 -11.87 -6.31
N THR A 182 -8.18 -11.75 -5.24
CA THR A 182 -7.96 -12.43 -3.97
C THR A 182 -9.25 -13.03 -3.46
N LEU A 183 -9.17 -14.27 -3.02
CA LEU A 183 -10.21 -14.95 -2.26
C LEU A 183 -9.65 -15.34 -0.91
N LYS A 184 -10.28 -14.86 0.19
CA LYS A 184 -9.87 -15.16 1.55
C LYS A 184 -11.05 -15.64 2.37
N ILE A 185 -10.86 -16.77 3.06
CA ILE A 185 -11.82 -17.30 4.04
C ILE A 185 -11.20 -17.14 5.41
N LYS A 186 -11.97 -16.65 6.36
CA LYS A 186 -11.54 -16.45 7.75
C LYS A 186 -12.65 -16.79 8.73
N ASP A 187 -12.25 -17.16 9.95
CA ASP A 187 -13.15 -17.41 11.06
C ASP A 187 -12.74 -16.55 12.27
N GLU A 188 -13.68 -15.93 12.95
CA GLU A 188 -13.43 -14.98 14.05
C GLU A 188 -13.87 -15.59 15.38
N TYR A 189 -12.94 -16.13 16.17
CA TYR A 189 -13.21 -16.71 17.49
C TYR A 189 -12.90 -15.69 18.59
N LYS A 190 -13.95 -15.13 19.19
CA LYS A 190 -13.81 -14.15 20.27
C LYS A 190 -13.84 -14.84 21.63
N LYS A 191 -12.84 -14.52 22.48
CA LYS A 191 -12.77 -14.91 23.88
C LYS A 191 -12.33 -13.72 24.72
N ASN A 192 -13.23 -13.16 25.50
CA ASN A 192 -13.03 -11.91 26.24
C ASN A 192 -12.60 -10.77 25.28
N ASN A 193 -11.46 -10.14 25.54
CA ASN A 193 -10.91 -9.07 24.72
C ASN A 193 -10.10 -9.58 23.52
N LEU A 194 -9.79 -10.88 23.47
CA LEU A 194 -9.01 -11.49 22.43
C LEU A 194 -9.90 -12.08 21.33
N THR A 195 -9.54 -11.82 20.08
CA THR A 195 -10.14 -12.46 18.91
C THR A 195 -9.05 -13.18 18.12
N PHE A 196 -9.22 -14.47 17.91
CA PHE A 196 -8.37 -15.32 17.08
C PHE A 196 -8.99 -15.43 15.69
N ILE A 197 -8.17 -15.24 14.65
CA ILE A 197 -8.66 -15.20 13.26
C ILE A 197 -7.78 -16.10 12.38
N PRO A 198 -8.01 -17.42 12.36
CA PRO A 198 -7.42 -18.25 11.33
C PRO A 198 -7.99 -17.91 9.95
N SER A 199 -7.15 -17.97 8.93
CA SER A 199 -7.56 -17.68 7.56
C SER A 199 -6.74 -18.44 6.52
N GLY A 200 -7.40 -18.76 5.40
CA GLY A 200 -6.78 -19.22 4.17
C GLY A 200 -7.06 -18.23 3.04
N GLN A 201 -6.10 -18.02 2.15
CA GLN A 201 -6.19 -17.05 1.07
C GLN A 201 -5.52 -17.58 -0.19
N ILE A 202 -6.12 -17.25 -1.33
CA ILE A 202 -5.56 -17.46 -2.66
C ILE A 202 -5.50 -16.12 -3.35
N ASP A 203 -4.33 -15.78 -3.89
CA ASP A 203 -4.13 -14.60 -4.74
C ASP A 203 -3.75 -15.06 -6.14
N LEU A 204 -4.44 -14.52 -7.13
CA LEU A 204 -4.19 -14.76 -8.54
C LEU A 204 -3.94 -13.44 -9.24
N GLY A 205 -2.98 -13.41 -10.16
CA GLY A 205 -2.67 -12.24 -10.95
C GLY A 205 -2.08 -12.59 -12.29
N HIS A 206 -2.31 -11.73 -13.26
CA HIS A 206 -1.67 -11.78 -14.57
C HIS A 206 -1.27 -10.37 -14.96
N THR A 207 0.01 -10.19 -15.28
CA THR A 207 0.58 -8.94 -15.78
C THR A 207 1.15 -9.18 -17.15
N LYS A 208 0.66 -8.41 -18.12
CA LYS A 208 1.28 -8.29 -19.44
C LYS A 208 2.10 -7.01 -19.45
N LEU A 209 3.39 -7.13 -19.65
CA LEU A 209 4.29 -6.03 -19.92
C LEU A 209 4.55 -5.97 -21.42
N ASP A 210 4.34 -4.82 -22.03
CA ASP A 210 4.52 -4.64 -23.47
C ASP A 210 6.00 -4.72 -23.85
N GLY A 211 6.28 -5.13 -25.08
CA GLY A 211 7.64 -5.12 -25.62
C GLY A 211 8.18 -3.69 -25.73
N TYR A 212 9.50 -3.56 -25.66
CA TYR A 212 10.18 -2.26 -25.79
C TYR A 212 11.49 -2.40 -26.53
N GLN A 213 12.06 -1.29 -26.94
CA GLN A 213 13.38 -1.22 -27.53
C GLN A 213 14.22 -0.20 -26.79
N GLU A 214 15.38 -0.61 -26.35
CA GLU A 214 16.35 0.26 -25.71
C GLU A 214 17.03 1.18 -26.72
N VAL A 215 17.52 2.32 -26.20
CA VAL A 215 18.32 3.29 -26.93
C VAL A 215 19.68 3.41 -26.27
N GLY A 216 20.75 3.17 -27.01
CA GLY A 216 22.13 3.23 -26.52
C GLY A 216 23.03 2.16 -27.14
N SER A 217 24.29 2.13 -26.72
CA SER A 217 25.26 1.10 -27.15
C SER A 217 24.95 -0.20 -26.39
N GLY A 218 24.86 -1.32 -27.13
CA GLY A 218 24.50 -2.61 -26.58
C GLY A 218 22.98 -2.80 -26.36
N ALA A 219 22.16 -1.88 -26.88
CA ALA A 219 20.71 -1.89 -26.74
C ALA A 219 20.07 -3.21 -27.21
N ILE A 220 19.04 -3.63 -26.48
CA ILE A 220 18.22 -4.81 -26.80
C ILE A 220 16.81 -4.39 -27.19
N LYS A 221 16.15 -5.25 -27.94
CA LYS A 221 14.71 -5.18 -28.21
C LYS A 221 14.04 -6.34 -27.50
N VAL A 222 13.15 -6.03 -26.58
CA VAL A 222 12.44 -6.99 -25.74
C VAL A 222 11.03 -7.19 -26.29
N GLN A 223 10.59 -8.44 -26.30
CA GLN A 223 9.22 -8.81 -26.66
C GLN A 223 8.25 -8.63 -25.47
N ASP A 224 6.95 -8.76 -25.74
CA ASP A 224 5.94 -8.80 -24.67
C ASP A 224 6.30 -9.89 -23.65
N GLN A 225 6.12 -9.58 -22.37
CA GLN A 225 6.38 -10.49 -21.26
C GLN A 225 5.09 -10.70 -20.46
N HIS A 226 4.83 -11.95 -20.13
CA HIS A 226 3.70 -12.34 -19.30
C HIS A 226 4.20 -12.86 -17.95
N ILE A 227 3.66 -12.29 -16.89
CA ILE A 227 3.99 -12.68 -15.51
C ILE A 227 2.70 -13.12 -14.86
N THR A 228 2.65 -14.36 -14.40
CA THR A 228 1.53 -14.88 -13.62
C THR A 228 1.91 -14.90 -12.15
N THR A 229 0.97 -14.64 -11.29
CA THR A 229 1.13 -14.73 -9.83
C THR A 229 0.09 -15.69 -9.29
N GLN A 230 0.55 -16.66 -8.51
CA GLN A 230 -0.33 -17.60 -7.84
C GLN A 230 0.18 -17.86 -6.42
N ASN A 231 -0.44 -17.21 -5.43
CA ASN A 231 -0.05 -17.31 -4.03
C ASN A 231 -1.11 -18.06 -3.23
N LEU A 232 -0.64 -18.98 -2.40
CA LEU A 232 -1.44 -19.64 -1.37
C LEU A 232 -0.97 -19.16 -0.01
N ARG A 233 -1.91 -18.77 0.87
CA ARG A 233 -1.59 -18.24 2.19
C ARG A 233 -2.39 -18.95 3.27
N ALA A 234 -1.73 -19.23 4.41
CA ALA A 234 -2.34 -19.67 5.64
C ALA A 234 -1.90 -18.75 6.77
N ALA A 235 -2.83 -18.22 7.54
CA ALA A 235 -2.50 -17.24 8.57
C ALA A 235 -3.30 -17.43 9.85
N LEU A 236 -2.69 -17.00 10.96
CA LEU A 236 -3.35 -16.77 12.23
C LEU A 236 -3.14 -15.31 12.63
N ALA A 237 -4.24 -14.58 12.80
CA ALA A 237 -4.21 -13.23 13.33
C ALA A 237 -4.84 -13.20 14.74
N LEU A 238 -4.36 -12.24 15.54
CA LEU A 238 -4.82 -11.94 16.89
C LEU A 238 -5.23 -10.48 16.96
N VAL A 239 -6.36 -10.21 17.62
CA VAL A 239 -6.79 -8.83 17.94
C VAL A 239 -7.07 -8.78 19.43
N ASP A 240 -6.45 -7.83 20.12
CA ASP A 240 -6.65 -7.55 21.53
C ASP A 240 -7.35 -6.18 21.66
N ASP A 241 -8.58 -6.20 22.15
CA ASP A 241 -9.42 -5.03 22.29
C ASP A 241 -9.30 -4.44 23.69
N LEU A 242 -8.53 -3.37 23.82
CA LEU A 242 -8.28 -2.62 25.06
C LEU A 242 -9.11 -1.33 25.12
N SER A 243 -10.19 -1.27 24.37
CA SER A 243 -11.07 -0.10 24.30
C SER A 243 -11.77 0.20 25.61
N THR A 244 -12.05 1.48 25.85
CA THR A 244 -12.83 2.00 26.96
C THR A 244 -14.02 2.80 26.43
N ASP A 245 -14.88 3.30 27.31
CA ASP A 245 -15.99 4.19 26.92
C ASP A 245 -15.51 5.52 26.31
N LYS A 246 -14.25 5.92 26.59
CA LYS A 246 -13.67 7.19 26.15
C LYS A 246 -12.89 7.09 24.84
N TYR A 247 -12.36 5.93 24.49
CA TYR A 247 -11.58 5.71 23.27
C TYR A 247 -11.57 4.23 22.88
N THR A 248 -11.37 3.99 21.59
CA THR A 248 -11.06 2.65 21.09
C THR A 248 -9.55 2.52 20.96
N PHE A 249 -9.01 1.46 21.52
CA PHE A 249 -7.64 1.06 21.32
C PHE A 249 -7.58 -0.46 21.09
N LYS A 250 -7.15 -0.85 19.91
CA LYS A 250 -6.96 -2.26 19.57
C LYS A 250 -5.56 -2.45 19.04
N ARG A 251 -4.88 -3.46 19.55
CA ARG A 251 -3.62 -3.94 18.99
C ARG A 251 -3.86 -5.26 18.30
N HIS A 252 -3.14 -5.49 17.22
CA HIS A 252 -3.29 -6.72 16.46
C HIS A 252 -1.97 -7.20 15.90
N GLY A 253 -1.90 -8.49 15.63
CA GLY A 253 -0.76 -9.14 15.01
C GLY A 253 -1.22 -10.27 14.11
N LYS A 254 -0.39 -10.65 13.14
CA LYS A 254 -0.63 -11.75 12.22
C LYS A 254 0.70 -12.47 11.95
N LEU A 255 0.63 -13.78 11.94
CA LEU A 255 1.67 -14.64 11.37
C LEU A 255 1.05 -15.35 10.17
N GLU A 256 1.71 -15.28 9.01
CA GLU A 256 1.21 -15.83 7.76
C GLU A 256 2.34 -16.54 7.02
N TYR A 257 2.08 -17.76 6.62
CA TYR A 257 2.90 -18.49 5.67
C TYR A 257 2.34 -18.29 4.27
N LEU A 258 3.22 -17.97 3.32
CA LEU A 258 2.90 -17.75 1.92
C LEU A 258 3.72 -18.70 1.05
N ALA A 259 3.05 -19.43 0.16
CA ALA A 259 3.66 -20.18 -0.93
C ALA A 259 3.36 -19.50 -2.26
N ASP A 260 4.40 -19.06 -2.97
CA ASP A 260 4.30 -18.53 -4.34
C ASP A 260 4.56 -19.67 -5.33
N THR A 261 3.51 -20.18 -5.95
CA THR A 261 3.58 -21.39 -6.78
C THR A 261 3.86 -21.11 -8.25
N ASP A 262 3.81 -19.86 -8.70
CA ASP A 262 4.19 -19.45 -10.06
C ASP A 262 5.22 -18.31 -10.00
N ARG A 263 6.49 -18.66 -10.19
CA ARG A 263 7.65 -17.80 -9.92
C ARG A 263 8.49 -17.51 -11.15
N SER A 264 8.13 -18.03 -12.30
CA SER A 264 8.96 -17.88 -13.49
C SER A 264 8.26 -17.06 -14.56
N SER A 265 9.07 -16.34 -15.30
CA SER A 265 8.63 -15.55 -16.46
C SER A 265 9.67 -15.65 -17.56
N SER A 266 9.23 -15.87 -18.78
CA SER A 266 10.11 -15.92 -19.95
C SER A 266 10.39 -14.50 -20.44
N PHE A 267 11.66 -14.15 -20.52
CA PHE A 267 12.17 -12.89 -21.05
C PHE A 267 12.83 -13.14 -22.42
N LYS A 268 12.21 -12.64 -23.49
CA LYS A 268 12.64 -12.84 -24.87
C LYS A 268 13.16 -11.54 -25.44
N TYR A 269 14.38 -11.56 -25.96
CA TYR A 269 15.01 -10.37 -26.53
C TYR A 269 15.96 -10.69 -27.66
N ASN A 270 16.35 -9.68 -28.41
CA ASN A 270 17.41 -9.71 -29.37
C ASN A 270 18.23 -8.40 -29.32
N TYR A 271 19.49 -8.43 -29.68
CA TYR A 271 20.26 -7.21 -29.81
C TYR A 271 19.74 -6.37 -30.97
N VAL A 272 19.68 -5.05 -30.80
CA VAL A 272 19.26 -4.13 -31.86
C VAL A 272 20.24 -4.18 -33.03
N SER A 273 21.53 -4.45 -32.76
CA SER A 273 22.58 -4.65 -33.76
C SER A 273 22.49 -5.98 -34.50
N ASP A 274 21.85 -6.99 -33.91
CA ASP A 274 21.62 -8.31 -34.51
C ASP A 274 20.23 -8.83 -34.22
N SER A 275 19.31 -8.59 -35.12
CA SER A 275 17.91 -9.02 -35.00
C SER A 275 17.65 -10.45 -35.48
N SER A 276 18.68 -11.16 -35.95
CA SER A 276 18.53 -12.52 -36.52
C SER A 276 18.35 -13.59 -35.43
N SER A 277 18.86 -13.35 -34.22
CA SER A 277 18.86 -14.31 -33.11
C SER A 277 18.02 -13.84 -31.96
N THR A 278 16.98 -14.60 -31.59
CA THR A 278 16.21 -14.34 -30.35
C THR A 278 16.81 -15.12 -29.20
N LEU A 279 17.18 -14.43 -28.16
CA LEU A 279 17.62 -14.98 -26.87
C LEU A 279 16.43 -15.13 -25.92
N ILE A 280 16.46 -16.16 -25.10
CA ILE A 280 15.37 -16.46 -24.14
C ILE A 280 16.01 -16.73 -22.78
N ASP A 281 15.64 -15.92 -21.80
CA ASP A 281 15.97 -16.11 -20.40
C ASP A 281 14.72 -16.43 -19.61
N ASN A 282 14.82 -17.35 -18.65
CA ASN A 282 13.77 -17.61 -17.70
C ASN A 282 14.12 -16.88 -16.39
N LEU A 283 13.34 -15.87 -16.08
CA LEU A 283 13.52 -15.08 -14.87
C LEU A 283 12.69 -15.67 -13.75
N GLU A 284 13.32 -15.93 -12.61
CA GLU A 284 12.63 -16.26 -11.38
C GLU A 284 12.22 -14.97 -10.67
N THR A 285 10.95 -14.86 -10.29
CA THR A 285 10.36 -13.62 -9.75
C THR A 285 10.39 -13.57 -8.22
N GLY A 286 10.74 -14.67 -7.53
CA GLY A 286 10.76 -14.69 -6.08
C GLY A 286 10.99 -16.08 -5.49
N ALA A 287 10.89 -16.17 -4.17
CA ALA A 287 11.01 -17.40 -3.39
C ALA A 287 9.66 -18.13 -3.30
N LEU A 288 9.70 -19.47 -3.28
CA LEU A 288 8.51 -20.29 -3.09
C LEU A 288 7.90 -20.09 -1.71
N HIS A 289 8.76 -20.06 -0.67
CA HIS A 289 8.33 -20.03 0.73
C HIS A 289 8.67 -18.71 1.39
N ASN A 290 7.65 -18.05 1.94
CA ASN A 290 7.80 -16.79 2.63
C ASN A 290 7.03 -16.82 3.96
N LEU A 291 7.56 -16.12 4.96
CA LEU A 291 6.89 -15.87 6.23
C LEU A 291 6.59 -14.39 6.35
N ASN A 292 5.33 -14.08 6.62
CA ASN A 292 4.88 -12.71 6.81
C ASN A 292 4.48 -12.50 8.28
N PHE A 293 5.08 -11.49 8.89
CA PHE A 293 4.78 -11.03 10.24
C PHE A 293 4.19 -9.63 10.20
N GLU A 294 3.03 -9.43 10.82
CA GLU A 294 2.33 -8.15 10.87
C GLU A 294 2.06 -7.77 12.33
N VAL A 295 2.28 -6.50 12.67
CA VAL A 295 1.82 -5.88 13.91
C VAL A 295 1.16 -4.56 13.61
N GLY A 296 0.12 -4.22 14.36
CA GLY A 296 -0.60 -2.98 14.12
C GLY A 296 -1.45 -2.51 15.30
N ILE A 297 -1.92 -1.28 15.16
CA ILE A 297 -2.76 -0.61 16.13
C ILE A 297 -3.92 0.10 15.43
N ASP A 298 -5.09 0.09 16.08
CA ASP A 298 -6.22 0.95 15.77
C ASP A 298 -6.48 1.86 16.97
N ILE A 299 -6.51 3.17 16.75
CA ILE A 299 -6.86 4.17 17.77
C ILE A 299 -8.02 4.99 17.22
N ILE A 300 -9.12 5.08 17.97
CA ILE A 300 -10.27 5.92 17.63
C ILE A 300 -10.67 6.71 18.87
N PHE A 301 -10.55 8.04 18.77
CA PHE A 301 -11.15 8.95 19.74
C PHE A 301 -12.56 9.31 19.27
N PRO A 302 -13.58 9.19 20.12
CA PRO A 302 -14.94 9.54 19.77
C PRO A 302 -15.00 10.94 19.17
N GLU A 303 -15.67 11.07 18.03
CA GLU A 303 -16.00 12.30 17.32
C GLU A 303 -14.88 13.02 16.56
N ARG A 304 -13.58 12.63 16.65
CA ARG A 304 -12.53 13.50 16.09
C ARG A 304 -11.38 12.83 15.32
N PHE A 305 -10.84 11.74 15.79
CA PHE A 305 -9.59 11.20 15.25
C PHE A 305 -9.60 9.68 15.23
N SER A 306 -9.16 9.10 14.12
CA SER A 306 -8.83 7.68 14.02
C SER A 306 -7.47 7.51 13.37
N LEU A 307 -6.69 6.60 13.91
CA LEU A 307 -5.41 6.16 13.37
C LEU A 307 -5.44 4.64 13.20
N PHE A 308 -5.03 4.19 12.05
CA PHE A 308 -4.73 2.81 11.75
C PHE A 308 -3.28 2.76 11.27
N ALA A 309 -2.47 1.93 11.89
CA ALA A 309 -1.09 1.73 11.50
C ALA A 309 -0.78 0.24 11.49
N ILE A 310 -0.15 -0.25 10.44
CA ILE A 310 0.37 -1.61 10.33
C ILE A 310 1.82 -1.56 9.86
N TYR A 311 2.68 -2.28 10.56
CA TYR A 311 3.97 -2.71 10.06
C TYR A 311 3.90 -4.18 9.67
N GLU A 312 4.38 -4.50 8.50
CA GLU A 312 4.43 -5.86 7.96
C GLU A 312 5.82 -6.14 7.42
N ARG A 313 6.40 -7.28 7.83
CA ARG A 313 7.64 -7.81 7.27
C ARG A 313 7.37 -9.14 6.59
N ASN A 314 7.73 -9.21 5.33
CA ASN A 314 7.76 -10.45 4.56
C ASN A 314 9.22 -10.92 4.47
N GLN A 315 9.50 -12.11 4.97
CA GLN A 315 10.81 -12.73 5.00
C GLN A 315 10.82 -13.98 4.12
N THR A 316 11.74 -14.04 3.19
CA THR A 316 12.02 -15.23 2.37
C THR A 316 12.61 -16.35 3.20
N LEU A 317 12.14 -17.57 3.02
CA LEU A 317 12.60 -18.78 3.73
C LEU A 317 13.43 -19.74 2.86
N ASP A 318 13.45 -19.56 1.55
CA ASP A 318 14.16 -20.48 0.65
C ASP A 318 15.68 -20.31 0.73
N ASN A 319 16.39 -21.45 0.72
CA ASN A 319 17.83 -21.45 0.61
C ASN A 319 18.29 -20.89 -0.75
N GLY A 320 19.21 -19.93 -0.73
CA GLY A 320 19.72 -19.28 -1.94
C GLY A 320 18.98 -18.00 -2.34
N TYR A 321 17.85 -17.68 -1.69
CA TYR A 321 17.18 -16.41 -1.79
C TYR A 321 17.24 -15.68 -0.44
N SER A 322 18.08 -14.67 -0.33
CA SER A 322 18.04 -13.77 0.81
C SER A 322 17.21 -12.55 0.43
N GLY A 323 16.06 -12.37 1.03
CA GLY A 323 15.22 -11.24 0.74
C GLY A 323 14.22 -10.96 1.85
N HIS A 324 13.89 -9.70 2.00
CA HIS A 324 12.79 -9.25 2.84
C HIS A 324 12.15 -8.02 2.25
N THR A 325 10.92 -7.78 2.64
CA THR A 325 10.20 -6.54 2.33
C THR A 325 9.53 -6.06 3.60
N ASP A 326 9.77 -4.81 3.96
CA ASP A 326 9.15 -4.14 5.08
C ASP A 326 8.12 -3.15 4.53
N ASN A 327 6.88 -3.25 5.01
CA ASN A 327 5.77 -2.41 4.59
C ASN A 327 5.23 -1.63 5.78
N LEU A 328 4.95 -0.36 5.60
CA LEU A 328 4.23 0.47 6.55
C LEU A 328 2.94 0.99 5.91
N TYR A 329 1.81 0.68 6.52
CA TYR A 329 0.50 1.16 6.10
C TYR A 329 -0.05 2.13 7.14
N LEU A 330 -0.46 3.31 6.70
CA LEU A 330 -1.04 4.33 7.54
C LEU A 330 -2.38 4.79 6.96
N ALA A 331 -3.42 4.78 7.79
CA ALA A 331 -4.67 5.44 7.47
C ALA A 331 -5.08 6.33 8.65
N ILE A 332 -5.34 7.58 8.36
CA ILE A 332 -5.71 8.60 9.35
C ILE A 332 -7.10 9.11 9.00
N GLY A 333 -8.00 9.09 9.97
CA GLY A 333 -9.31 9.68 9.88
C GLY A 333 -9.46 10.84 10.84
N TYR A 334 -10.06 11.92 10.37
CA TYR A 334 -10.30 13.10 11.19
C TYR A 334 -11.63 13.74 10.81
N LEU A 335 -12.46 14.00 11.85
CA LEU A 335 -13.63 14.84 11.71
C LEU A 335 -13.22 16.28 12.10
N PRO A 336 -13.19 17.22 11.14
CA PRO A 336 -12.70 18.56 11.41
C PRO A 336 -13.59 19.25 12.45
N ASN A 337 -12.96 19.72 13.52
CA ASN A 337 -13.48 20.79 14.33
C ASN A 337 -13.03 22.11 13.69
N LYS A 338 -13.80 23.18 13.77
CA LYS A 338 -13.44 24.50 13.20
C LYS A 338 -12.09 25.03 13.69
N ASP A 339 -11.59 24.50 14.82
CA ASP A 339 -10.46 25.02 15.54
C ASP A 339 -9.20 24.12 15.51
N THR A 340 -9.25 22.93 14.88
CA THR A 340 -8.10 22.03 14.85
C THR A 340 -7.95 21.37 13.48
N GLU A 341 -6.76 21.45 12.90
CA GLU A 341 -6.35 20.76 11.66
C GLU A 341 -5.18 19.83 11.95
N TYR A 342 -5.17 18.68 11.32
CA TYR A 342 -4.03 17.76 11.28
C TYR A 342 -3.58 17.62 9.83
N ALA A 343 -2.29 17.65 9.60
CA ALA A 343 -1.71 17.37 8.30
C ALA A 343 -0.61 16.32 8.46
N PHE A 344 -0.57 15.39 7.54
CA PHE A 344 0.53 14.45 7.40
C PHE A 344 1.07 14.60 5.99
N SER A 345 2.39 14.69 5.85
CA SER A 345 3.04 14.73 4.55
C SER A 345 4.24 13.79 4.53
N LEU A 346 4.49 13.21 3.35
CA LEU A 346 5.70 12.48 3.03
C LEU A 346 6.43 13.28 1.95
N ASN A 347 7.69 13.58 2.17
CA ASN A 347 8.50 14.41 1.31
C ASN A 347 9.80 13.70 0.96
N GLY A 348 10.20 13.73 -0.29
CA GLY A 348 11.50 13.25 -0.75
C GLY A 348 11.44 12.00 -1.62
N SER A 349 12.54 11.72 -2.32
CA SER A 349 12.75 10.53 -3.12
C SER A 349 13.93 9.70 -2.62
N GLU A 350 15.06 10.33 -2.38
CA GLU A 350 16.26 9.68 -1.81
C GLU A 350 16.29 9.75 -0.27
N ASN A 351 15.68 10.79 0.29
CA ASN A 351 15.49 10.98 1.73
C ASN A 351 13.99 11.14 2.00
N LEU A 352 13.35 10.08 2.41
CA LEU A 352 11.91 10.09 2.71
C LEU A 352 11.67 10.71 4.08
N VAL A 353 11.21 11.97 4.10
CA VAL A 353 10.88 12.69 5.33
C VAL A 353 9.37 12.65 5.56
N SER A 354 8.95 12.05 6.67
CA SER A 354 7.60 12.18 7.17
C SER A 354 7.46 13.50 7.93
N ASN A 355 6.36 14.21 7.72
CA ASN A 355 6.05 15.43 8.44
C ASN A 355 4.62 15.35 8.98
N PHE A 356 4.47 15.52 10.28
CA PHE A 356 3.19 15.57 10.96
C PHE A 356 2.98 16.98 11.54
N GLU A 357 1.87 17.61 11.19
CA GLU A 357 1.51 18.95 11.66
C GLU A 357 0.17 18.93 12.36
N ILE A 358 0.10 19.59 13.52
CA ILE A 358 -1.14 19.89 14.22
C ILE A 358 -1.28 21.40 14.27
N LYS A 359 -2.38 21.94 13.75
CA LYS A 359 -2.76 23.35 13.89
C LYS A 359 -3.97 23.45 14.78
N LYS A 360 -3.91 24.30 15.80
CA LYS A 360 -5.03 24.57 16.70
C LYS A 360 -5.26 26.08 16.84
N LYS A 361 -6.49 26.49 16.61
CA LYS A 361 -6.93 27.87 16.91
C LYS A 361 -7.51 27.92 18.31
N ILE A 362 -6.95 28.78 19.16
CA ILE A 362 -7.43 29.06 20.52
C ILE A 362 -7.63 30.56 20.62
N ASN A 363 -8.87 31.05 20.65
CA ASN A 363 -9.21 32.46 20.56
C ASN A 363 -8.53 33.13 19.35
N ASP A 364 -7.70 34.14 19.58
CA ASP A 364 -6.96 34.88 18.54
C ASP A 364 -5.57 34.26 18.23
N TYR A 365 -5.27 33.09 18.77
CA TYR A 365 -3.98 32.44 18.55
C TYR A 365 -4.12 31.21 17.66
N ASN A 366 -3.26 31.12 16.65
CA ASN A 366 -3.00 29.89 15.88
C ASN A 366 -1.72 29.26 16.41
N ILE A 367 -1.85 28.06 16.94
CA ILE A 367 -0.74 27.25 17.43
C ILE A 367 -0.52 26.12 16.44
N SER A 368 0.71 25.96 15.93
CA SER A 368 1.08 24.79 15.15
C SER A 368 2.26 24.05 15.78
N PHE A 369 2.13 22.74 15.79
CA PHE A 369 3.20 21.79 16.15
C PHE A 369 3.56 21.01 14.91
N ASN A 370 4.84 20.97 14.55
CA ASN A 370 5.38 20.19 13.46
C ASN A 370 6.39 19.20 14.00
N LEU A 371 6.30 17.96 13.52
CA LEU A 371 7.30 16.91 13.72
C LEU A 371 7.70 16.39 12.35
N ALA A 372 8.99 16.46 12.03
CA ALA A 372 9.55 15.90 10.81
C ALA A 372 10.59 14.83 11.16
N GLU A 373 10.57 13.72 10.46
CA GLU A 373 11.47 12.58 10.68
C GLU A 373 11.91 12.01 9.33
N ASN A 374 13.20 11.77 9.17
CA ASN A 374 13.75 11.06 8.02
C ASN A 374 13.55 9.56 8.22
N LEU A 375 12.69 8.94 7.42
CA LEU A 375 12.36 7.52 7.53
C LEU A 375 13.44 6.58 6.99
N MET A 376 14.39 7.11 6.21
CA MET A 376 15.52 6.33 5.68
C MET A 376 16.68 6.31 6.67
N ASN A 377 16.85 7.40 7.48
CA ASN A 377 17.89 7.55 8.47
C ASN A 377 17.28 8.00 9.80
N LEU A 378 16.57 7.10 10.47
CA LEU A 378 15.90 7.38 11.73
C LEU A 378 16.84 7.97 12.76
N GLY A 379 16.55 9.18 13.23
CA GLY A 379 17.28 9.88 14.27
C GLY A 379 18.39 10.83 13.78
N GLU A 380 18.72 10.86 12.49
CA GLU A 380 19.76 11.77 11.97
C GLU A 380 19.21 13.16 11.58
N ASP A 381 17.97 13.24 11.10
CA ASP A 381 17.33 14.47 10.62
C ASP A 381 15.93 14.69 11.23
N SER A 382 15.80 14.46 12.53
CA SER A 382 14.55 14.72 13.25
C SER A 382 14.39 16.19 13.59
N ASN A 383 13.25 16.78 13.29
CA ASN A 383 12.93 18.17 13.63
C ASN A 383 11.56 18.28 14.29
N ALA A 384 11.51 18.97 15.42
CA ALA A 384 10.25 19.31 16.09
C ALA A 384 10.17 20.82 16.29
N SER A 385 9.06 21.43 15.87
CA SER A 385 8.85 22.86 16.03
C SER A 385 7.45 23.20 16.53
N ILE A 386 7.36 24.25 17.33
CA ILE A 386 6.11 24.84 17.78
C ILE A 386 6.07 26.30 17.34
N ASN A 387 5.03 26.67 16.61
CA ASN A 387 4.81 28.05 16.19
C ASN A 387 3.51 28.58 16.83
N VAL A 388 3.55 29.80 17.34
CA VAL A 388 2.41 30.49 17.92
C VAL A 388 2.26 31.85 17.23
N ASN A 389 1.17 32.02 16.49
CA ASN A 389 0.88 33.26 15.77
C ASN A 389 -0.43 33.87 16.30
N LYS A 390 -0.40 35.15 16.64
CA LYS A 390 -1.61 35.90 16.98
C LYS A 390 -2.23 36.48 15.72
N VAL A 391 -3.54 36.27 15.56
CA VAL A 391 -4.33 36.88 14.48
C VAL A 391 -4.89 38.17 15.02
N PHE A 392 -4.56 39.31 14.41
CA PHE A 392 -5.03 40.64 14.80
C PHE A 392 -6.28 40.99 14.00
#